data_ce813e7c4d702957be9ed6ceea12f3d8
#
_entry.id   ce813e7c4d702957be9ed6ceea12f3d8
#
_cell.length_a   1.000
_cell.length_b   1.000
_cell.length_c   1.000
_cell.angle_alpha   90.00
_cell.angle_beta   90.00
_cell.angle_gamma   90.00
#
_symmetry.space_group_name_H-M   'P 1'
#
loop_
_entity.id
_entity.type
_entity.pdbx_description
1 polymer ?
#
loop_
_entity_poly.entity_id
_entity_poly.type
_entity_poly.pdbx_seq_one_letter_code
_entity_poly.pdbx_strand_id
1 'polypeptide(L)'
;MNFDLTEDQEALRDGIRSLCAGRFGMERVRAGFDGSTFSELDATGVFSLRADGFGWADAGITFSELGRALVPGPLVWSHLAHGVVDGVVTGVEEAAGGADPIAIEHLDAADSIVVADADGLRRVEPSACEGARAVEWPLDPLTPVHLVDALPRGEVIGDSDDARAWLRGGAVLTSAYQVGMAAACVEAATAYALDRRQFDRPIGSFQAVKHILADMVVRAELARAAVDAAAVTLDDPAVGDVDRAISGARILATEAALKNAKDSMQVHGGMGFTWEVDVHLYLKRAWILNTAFGTASAHADALAAGLGR
;
A
#
# COMPACT_ATOMS: atom_id res chain seq x y z
N MET A 1 3.22 25.65 1.69
CA MET A 1 2.30 24.62 1.21
C MET A 1 1.32 24.34 2.35
N ASN A 2 0.02 24.41 2.14
CA ASN A 2 -0.98 24.03 3.15
C ASN A 2 -1.37 22.58 2.90
N PHE A 3 -1.30 21.71 3.93
CA PHE A 3 -1.68 20.29 3.85
C PHE A 3 -3.01 20.01 4.57
N ASP A 4 -3.76 21.07 4.93
CA ASP A 4 -5.11 20.88 5.43
C ASP A 4 -5.99 20.40 4.27
N LEU A 5 -6.83 19.40 4.54
CA LEU A 5 -7.76 18.88 3.54
C LEU A 5 -8.81 19.95 3.20
N THR A 6 -9.18 20.00 1.93
CA THR A 6 -10.36 20.77 1.51
C THR A 6 -11.64 20.09 1.99
N GLU A 7 -12.78 20.79 1.96
CA GLU A 7 -14.08 20.20 2.29
C GLU A 7 -14.42 18.99 1.42
N ASP A 8 -14.09 19.03 0.13
CA ASP A 8 -14.29 17.92 -0.80
C ASP A 8 -13.38 16.73 -0.47
N GLN A 9 -12.13 16.97 -0.07
CA GLN A 9 -11.20 15.93 0.35
C GLN A 9 -11.59 15.30 1.69
N GLU A 10 -12.13 16.09 2.60
CA GLU A 10 -12.71 15.56 3.84
C GLU A 10 -13.93 14.67 3.57
N ALA A 11 -14.82 15.11 2.66
CA ALA A 11 -15.97 14.32 2.24
C ALA A 11 -15.55 13.01 1.54
N LEU A 12 -14.54 13.06 0.67
CA LEU A 12 -13.95 11.88 0.03
C LEU A 12 -13.40 10.90 1.08
N ARG A 13 -12.55 11.38 1.98
CA ARG A 13 -11.98 10.57 3.08
C ARG A 13 -13.08 9.88 3.89
N ASP A 14 -14.07 10.65 4.33
CA ASP A 14 -15.13 10.15 5.20
C ASP A 14 -16.07 9.18 4.47
N GLY A 15 -16.28 9.40 3.15
CA GLY A 15 -17.01 8.50 2.28
C GLY A 15 -16.30 7.14 2.13
N ILE A 16 -15.01 7.14 1.80
CA ILE A 16 -14.21 5.90 1.68
C ILE A 16 -14.08 5.19 3.04
N ARG A 17 -13.88 5.92 4.13
CA ARG A 17 -13.86 5.36 5.48
C ARG A 17 -15.17 4.67 5.84
N SER A 18 -16.30 5.30 5.52
CA SER A 18 -17.63 4.73 5.73
C SER A 18 -17.86 3.48 4.88
N LEU A 19 -17.44 3.50 3.61
CA LEU A 19 -17.45 2.34 2.73
C LEU A 19 -16.67 1.18 3.35
N CYS A 20 -15.43 1.45 3.76
CA CYS A 20 -14.57 0.43 4.36
C CYS A 20 -15.18 -0.14 5.65
N ALA A 21 -15.67 0.71 6.53
CA ALA A 21 -16.32 0.27 7.78
C ALA A 21 -17.58 -0.58 7.53
N GLY A 22 -18.35 -0.26 6.49
CA GLY A 22 -19.58 -0.97 6.16
C GLY A 22 -19.39 -2.25 5.34
N ARG A 23 -18.30 -2.34 4.57
CA ARG A 23 -18.10 -3.41 3.59
C ARG A 23 -16.89 -4.29 3.85
N PHE A 24 -15.82 -3.76 4.46
CA PHE A 24 -14.54 -4.45 4.65
C PHE A 24 -14.24 -4.67 6.14
N GLY A 25 -15.20 -5.27 6.88
CA GLY A 25 -14.93 -5.77 8.22
C GLY A 25 -13.88 -6.89 8.18
N MET A 26 -13.16 -7.10 9.29
CA MET A 26 -12.00 -8.03 9.32
C MET A 26 -12.34 -9.46 8.95
N GLU A 27 -13.57 -9.91 9.13
CA GLU A 27 -14.02 -11.25 8.65
C GLU A 27 -13.91 -11.34 7.13
N ARG A 28 -14.39 -10.33 6.40
CA ARG A 28 -14.28 -10.26 4.95
C ARG A 28 -12.84 -10.06 4.49
N VAL A 29 -12.09 -9.21 5.17
CA VAL A 29 -10.66 -9.00 4.89
C VAL A 29 -9.89 -10.31 5.00
N ARG A 30 -10.15 -11.10 6.04
CA ARG A 30 -9.55 -12.44 6.23
C ARG A 30 -9.94 -13.45 5.15
N ALA A 31 -11.09 -13.29 4.52
CA ALA A 31 -11.50 -14.14 3.39
C ALA A 31 -10.67 -13.88 2.12
N GLY A 32 -9.93 -12.77 2.09
CA GLY A 32 -9.08 -12.39 0.97
C GLY A 32 -9.79 -11.59 -0.12
N PHE A 33 -9.09 -11.37 -1.22
CA PHE A 33 -9.60 -10.64 -2.38
C PHE A 33 -10.37 -11.58 -3.31
N ASP A 34 -11.49 -11.09 -3.84
CA ASP A 34 -12.28 -11.73 -4.88
C ASP A 34 -12.87 -10.71 -5.86
N GLY A 35 -13.50 -11.18 -6.93
CA GLY A 35 -14.13 -10.33 -7.94
C GLY A 35 -15.24 -9.43 -7.38
N SER A 36 -15.91 -9.81 -6.27
CA SER A 36 -16.90 -8.95 -5.62
C SER A 36 -16.27 -7.77 -4.93
N THR A 37 -15.10 -7.96 -4.33
CA THR A 37 -14.28 -6.89 -3.73
C THR A 37 -13.89 -5.86 -4.80
N PHE A 38 -13.38 -6.34 -5.95
CA PHE A 38 -13.05 -5.45 -7.06
C PHE A 38 -14.26 -4.67 -7.55
N SER A 39 -15.38 -5.37 -7.87
CA SER A 39 -16.58 -4.73 -8.41
C SER A 39 -17.18 -3.68 -7.47
N GLU A 40 -17.13 -3.88 -6.15
CA GLU A 40 -17.61 -2.90 -5.18
C GLU A 40 -16.71 -1.65 -5.13
N LEU A 41 -15.39 -1.81 -5.21
CA LEU A 41 -14.45 -0.69 -5.25
C LEU A 41 -14.57 0.08 -6.58
N ASP A 42 -14.68 -0.64 -7.69
CA ASP A 42 -14.84 -0.05 -9.02
C ASP A 42 -16.15 0.76 -9.11
N ALA A 43 -17.26 0.21 -8.63
CA ALA A 43 -18.55 0.90 -8.59
C ALA A 43 -18.57 2.18 -7.74
N THR A 44 -17.61 2.34 -6.83
CA THR A 44 -17.45 3.56 -6.02
C THR A 44 -16.43 4.54 -6.58
N GLY A 45 -15.86 4.27 -7.76
CA GLY A 45 -14.91 5.13 -8.43
C GLY A 45 -13.49 5.10 -7.86
N VAL A 46 -13.15 4.13 -7.00
CA VAL A 46 -11.81 4.02 -6.40
C VAL A 46 -10.72 3.88 -7.47
N PHE A 47 -11.00 3.17 -8.56
CA PHE A 47 -10.03 2.97 -9.61
C PHE A 47 -10.06 4.08 -10.66
N SER A 48 -11.19 4.77 -10.87
CA SER A 48 -11.36 5.80 -11.90
C SER A 48 -10.92 7.21 -11.50
N LEU A 49 -10.54 7.45 -10.24
CA LEU A 49 -10.22 8.80 -9.72
C LEU A 49 -9.37 9.65 -10.66
N ARG A 50 -8.27 9.08 -11.21
CA ARG A 50 -7.40 9.81 -12.12
C ARG A 50 -8.06 10.10 -13.47
N ALA A 51 -8.85 9.18 -14.00
CA ALA A 51 -9.63 9.33 -15.22
C ALA A 51 -10.74 10.36 -15.05
N ASP A 52 -11.31 10.47 -13.85
CA ASP A 52 -12.36 11.43 -13.48
C ASP A 52 -11.80 12.84 -13.16
N GLY A 53 -10.47 13.03 -13.25
CA GLY A 53 -9.81 14.32 -13.09
C GLY A 53 -9.36 14.66 -11.68
N PHE A 54 -9.44 13.71 -10.73
CA PHE A 54 -8.89 13.88 -9.39
C PHE A 54 -7.36 13.84 -9.39
N GLY A 55 -6.73 14.49 -8.39
CA GLY A 55 -5.28 14.52 -8.21
C GLY A 55 -4.72 13.26 -7.55
N TRP A 56 -3.38 13.16 -7.53
CA TRP A 56 -2.68 12.14 -6.75
C TRP A 56 -2.90 12.33 -5.24
N ALA A 57 -3.12 13.58 -4.80
CA ALA A 57 -3.48 13.87 -3.43
C ALA A 57 -4.81 13.20 -3.04
N ASP A 58 -5.84 13.27 -3.91
CA ASP A 58 -7.15 12.65 -3.68
C ASP A 58 -7.06 11.12 -3.71
N ALA A 59 -6.32 10.58 -4.68
CA ALA A 59 -6.03 9.15 -4.74
C ALA A 59 -5.26 8.68 -3.49
N GLY A 60 -4.29 9.46 -3.00
CA GLY A 60 -3.56 9.18 -1.76
C GLY A 60 -4.46 9.10 -0.54
N ILE A 61 -5.41 10.03 -0.39
CA ILE A 61 -6.42 9.99 0.68
C ILE A 61 -7.22 8.69 0.60
N THR A 62 -7.69 8.33 -0.59
CA THR A 62 -8.45 7.09 -0.82
C THR A 62 -7.63 5.86 -0.43
N PHE A 63 -6.40 5.73 -0.92
CA PHE A 63 -5.53 4.59 -0.63
C PHE A 63 -5.11 4.52 0.84
N SER A 64 -5.02 5.65 1.55
CA SER A 64 -4.80 5.66 2.99
C SER A 64 -5.97 5.01 3.74
N GLU A 65 -7.21 5.30 3.38
CA GLU A 65 -8.38 4.66 4.02
C GLU A 65 -8.50 3.18 3.66
N LEU A 66 -8.15 2.78 2.41
CA LEU A 66 -8.07 1.36 2.04
C LEU A 66 -7.02 0.61 2.86
N GLY A 67 -5.85 1.24 3.06
CA GLY A 67 -4.77 0.69 3.89
C GLY A 67 -5.15 0.58 5.37
N ARG A 68 -5.88 1.58 5.88
CA ARG A 68 -6.42 1.57 7.24
C ARG A 68 -7.33 0.37 7.49
N ALA A 69 -8.18 0.05 6.51
CA ALA A 69 -9.08 -1.11 6.55
C ALA A 69 -8.40 -2.43 6.11
N LEU A 70 -7.13 -2.39 5.72
CA LEU A 70 -6.36 -3.54 5.21
C LEU A 70 -7.05 -4.23 4.03
N VAL A 71 -7.72 -3.47 3.15
CA VAL A 71 -8.46 -4.01 2.00
C VAL A 71 -7.52 -4.81 1.11
N PRO A 72 -7.77 -6.11 0.87
CA PRO A 72 -6.89 -6.96 0.07
C PRO A 72 -7.06 -6.71 -1.42
N GLY A 73 -6.07 -7.10 -2.22
CA GLY A 73 -6.11 -7.11 -3.67
C GLY A 73 -4.99 -6.32 -4.34
N PRO A 74 -4.87 -6.43 -5.66
CA PRO A 74 -3.87 -5.71 -6.45
C PRO A 74 -4.33 -4.27 -6.75
N LEU A 75 -4.73 -3.53 -5.68
CA LEU A 75 -5.47 -2.26 -5.78
C LEU A 75 -4.69 -1.18 -6.51
N VAL A 76 -3.38 -1.07 -6.25
CA VAL A 76 -2.52 -0.05 -6.85
C VAL A 76 -2.40 -0.26 -8.35
N TRP A 77 -2.12 -1.49 -8.78
CA TRP A 77 -2.01 -1.82 -10.20
C TRP A 77 -3.33 -1.65 -10.95
N SER A 78 -4.45 -2.06 -10.34
CA SER A 78 -5.78 -1.87 -10.93
C SER A 78 -6.13 -0.38 -11.08
N HIS A 79 -5.74 0.46 -10.09
CA HIS A 79 -5.94 1.91 -10.20
C HIS A 79 -5.07 2.54 -11.29
N LEU A 80 -3.79 2.14 -11.39
CA LEU A 80 -2.88 2.66 -12.43
C LEU A 80 -3.31 2.26 -13.83
N ALA A 81 -3.85 1.05 -13.97
CA ALA A 81 -4.27 0.49 -15.26
C ALA A 81 -5.63 1.00 -15.74
N HIS A 82 -6.43 1.62 -14.88
CA HIS A 82 -7.78 2.04 -15.22
C HIS A 82 -7.81 2.95 -16.46
N GLY A 83 -8.66 2.60 -17.42
CA GLY A 83 -8.76 3.31 -18.71
C GLY A 83 -7.71 2.89 -19.76
N VAL A 84 -6.76 2.02 -19.41
CA VAL A 84 -5.76 1.46 -20.33
C VAL A 84 -5.94 -0.06 -20.44
N VAL A 85 -6.18 -0.73 -19.32
CA VAL A 85 -6.42 -2.17 -19.24
C VAL A 85 -7.63 -2.42 -18.35
N ASP A 86 -8.61 -3.15 -18.85
CA ASP A 86 -9.85 -3.44 -18.12
C ASP A 86 -9.69 -4.59 -17.13
N GLY A 87 -10.55 -4.59 -16.09
CA GLY A 87 -10.66 -5.66 -15.11
C GLY A 87 -9.66 -5.58 -13.97
N VAL A 88 -9.45 -6.70 -13.28
CA VAL A 88 -8.50 -6.83 -12.19
C VAL A 88 -7.09 -6.91 -12.77
N VAL A 89 -6.28 -5.93 -12.46
CA VAL A 89 -4.90 -5.85 -12.95
C VAL A 89 -3.91 -6.02 -11.81
N THR A 90 -3.04 -7.01 -11.92
CA THR A 90 -1.83 -7.12 -11.11
C THR A 90 -0.62 -6.66 -11.90
N GLY A 91 0.54 -6.53 -11.26
CA GLY A 91 1.72 -6.09 -11.99
C GLY A 91 3.03 -6.51 -11.36
N VAL A 92 4.07 -6.39 -12.17
CA VAL A 92 5.46 -6.71 -11.83
C VAL A 92 6.36 -5.57 -12.27
N GLU A 93 7.26 -5.16 -11.39
CA GLU A 93 8.37 -4.28 -11.71
C GLU A 93 9.56 -5.16 -12.13
N GLU A 94 9.95 -5.09 -13.37
CA GLU A 94 11.09 -5.89 -13.88
C GLU A 94 12.37 -5.05 -13.87
N ALA A 95 13.23 -5.29 -12.87
CA ALA A 95 14.55 -4.68 -12.84
C ALA A 95 15.49 -5.32 -13.88
N ALA A 96 16.43 -4.56 -14.40
CA ALA A 96 17.48 -5.09 -15.27
C ALA A 96 18.25 -6.22 -14.55
N GLY A 97 18.12 -7.45 -15.05
CA GLY A 97 18.73 -8.64 -14.46
C GLY A 97 17.74 -9.61 -13.83
N GLY A 98 16.45 -9.24 -13.77
CA GLY A 98 15.34 -10.09 -13.36
C GLY A 98 15.43 -10.66 -11.92
N ALA A 99 14.30 -11.03 -11.36
CA ALA A 99 14.24 -11.95 -10.23
C ALA A 99 14.07 -13.37 -10.80
N ASP A 100 14.72 -14.36 -10.19
CA ASP A 100 14.55 -15.76 -10.58
C ASP A 100 14.26 -16.56 -9.30
N PRO A 101 13.05 -17.05 -9.06
CA PRO A 101 11.82 -16.83 -9.87
C PRO A 101 11.17 -15.44 -9.63
N ILE A 102 10.30 -15.04 -10.56
CA ILE A 102 9.49 -13.81 -10.47
C ILE A 102 8.24 -14.12 -9.64
N ALA A 103 7.97 -13.27 -8.67
CA ALA A 103 6.76 -13.35 -7.83
C ALA A 103 5.65 -12.48 -8.42
N ILE A 104 4.47 -13.07 -8.62
CA ILE A 104 3.27 -12.36 -9.08
C ILE A 104 2.20 -12.48 -8.01
N GLU A 105 1.75 -11.34 -7.49
CA GLU A 105 0.68 -11.27 -6.52
C GLU A 105 -0.68 -11.41 -7.21
N HIS A 106 -1.64 -12.07 -6.56
CA HIS A 106 -3.03 -12.20 -7.01
C HIS A 106 -3.21 -12.75 -8.44
N LEU A 107 -2.30 -13.57 -8.95
CA LEU A 107 -2.33 -14.08 -10.32
C LEU A 107 -3.67 -14.76 -10.67
N ASP A 108 -4.21 -15.59 -9.79
CA ASP A 108 -5.47 -16.34 -10.03
C ASP A 108 -6.71 -15.44 -10.13
N ALA A 109 -6.64 -14.23 -9.57
CA ALA A 109 -7.74 -13.28 -9.57
C ALA A 109 -7.59 -12.20 -10.65
N ALA A 110 -6.43 -12.14 -11.32
CA ALA A 110 -6.13 -11.10 -12.29
C ALA A 110 -6.67 -11.43 -13.67
N ASP A 111 -7.25 -10.43 -14.34
CA ASP A 111 -7.62 -10.48 -15.76
C ASP A 111 -6.40 -10.13 -16.63
N SER A 112 -5.46 -9.37 -16.11
CA SER A 112 -4.23 -8.98 -16.81
C SER A 112 -3.07 -8.76 -15.83
N ILE A 113 -1.85 -8.98 -16.33
CA ILE A 113 -0.60 -8.61 -15.65
C ILE A 113 0.02 -7.45 -16.42
N VAL A 114 0.40 -6.39 -15.73
CA VAL A 114 1.23 -5.33 -16.32
C VAL A 114 2.67 -5.50 -15.86
N VAL A 115 3.58 -5.53 -16.80
CA VAL A 115 5.03 -5.54 -16.56
C VAL A 115 5.56 -4.15 -16.85
N ALA A 116 6.13 -3.50 -15.84
CA ALA A 116 6.78 -2.21 -15.96
C ALA A 116 8.30 -2.38 -15.89
N ASP A 117 8.99 -2.00 -16.95
CA ASP A 117 10.44 -2.08 -17.05
C ASP A 117 11.06 -0.80 -17.66
N ALA A 118 12.36 -0.82 -17.96
CA ALA A 118 13.06 0.32 -18.53
C ALA A 118 12.60 0.67 -19.97
N ASP A 119 12.03 -0.29 -20.68
CA ASP A 119 11.59 -0.14 -22.07
C ASP A 119 10.12 0.34 -22.17
N GLY A 120 9.34 0.19 -21.10
CA GLY A 120 7.95 0.67 -21.05
C GLY A 120 7.00 -0.23 -20.27
N LEU A 121 5.73 -0.21 -20.67
CA LEU A 121 4.65 -1.01 -20.10
C LEU A 121 4.23 -2.10 -21.08
N ARG A 122 4.11 -3.33 -20.59
CA ARG A 122 3.63 -4.47 -21.37
C ARG A 122 2.47 -5.15 -20.64
N ARG A 123 1.43 -5.52 -21.38
CA ARG A 123 0.32 -6.33 -20.89
C ARG A 123 0.61 -7.81 -21.19
N VAL A 124 0.43 -8.66 -20.21
CA VAL A 124 0.58 -10.11 -20.29
C VAL A 124 -0.72 -10.76 -19.83
N GLU A 125 -1.20 -11.75 -20.58
CA GLU A 125 -2.34 -12.57 -20.17
C GLU A 125 -1.91 -13.53 -19.04
N PRO A 126 -2.65 -13.63 -17.92
CA PRO A 126 -2.31 -14.56 -16.83
C PRO A 126 -2.16 -16.02 -17.30
N SER A 127 -2.99 -16.45 -18.25
CA SER A 127 -2.95 -17.80 -18.85
C SER A 127 -1.66 -18.11 -19.63
N ALA A 128 -0.91 -17.09 -20.01
CA ALA A 128 0.38 -17.25 -20.71
C ALA A 128 1.56 -17.48 -19.73
N CYS A 129 1.34 -17.38 -18.43
CA CYS A 129 2.35 -17.68 -17.40
C CYS A 129 2.44 -19.20 -17.17
N GLU A 130 2.98 -19.91 -18.17
CA GLU A 130 3.12 -21.37 -18.10
C GLU A 130 4.01 -21.78 -16.93
N GLY A 131 3.60 -22.83 -16.20
CA GLY A 131 4.36 -23.36 -15.08
C GLY A 131 4.31 -22.49 -13.81
N ALA A 132 3.41 -21.52 -13.73
CA ALA A 132 3.18 -20.75 -12.51
C ALA A 132 2.88 -21.68 -11.31
N ARG A 133 3.59 -21.47 -10.21
CA ARG A 133 3.49 -22.28 -8.99
C ARG A 133 2.97 -21.43 -7.85
N ALA A 134 1.79 -21.75 -7.35
CA ALA A 134 1.24 -21.09 -6.15
C ALA A 134 2.16 -21.33 -4.93
N VAL A 135 2.40 -20.27 -4.16
CA VAL A 135 3.07 -20.37 -2.86
C VAL A 135 2.05 -20.83 -1.84
N GLU A 136 2.21 -22.05 -1.30
CA GLU A 136 1.25 -22.67 -0.38
C GLU A 136 1.06 -21.84 0.91
N TRP A 137 2.14 -21.26 1.42
CA TRP A 137 2.14 -20.45 2.65
C TRP A 137 2.78 -19.09 2.39
N PRO A 138 2.05 -18.14 1.75
CA PRO A 138 2.58 -16.81 1.53
C PRO A 138 2.79 -16.07 2.86
N LEU A 139 3.78 -15.19 2.90
CA LEU A 139 4.10 -14.40 4.10
C LEU A 139 2.88 -13.61 4.60
N ASP A 140 2.16 -12.96 3.67
CA ASP A 140 0.86 -12.36 3.94
C ASP A 140 -0.24 -13.26 3.38
N PRO A 141 -1.08 -13.87 4.23
CA PRO A 141 -2.15 -14.76 3.78
C PRO A 141 -3.24 -14.06 2.97
N LEU A 142 -3.27 -12.72 3.01
CA LEU A 142 -4.21 -11.88 2.23
C LEU A 142 -3.65 -11.53 0.85
N THR A 143 -2.42 -11.94 0.54
CA THR A 143 -1.73 -11.70 -0.74
C THR A 143 -1.27 -13.03 -1.31
N PRO A 144 -2.13 -13.74 -2.06
CA PRO A 144 -1.73 -14.94 -2.80
C PRO A 144 -0.59 -14.63 -3.77
N VAL A 145 0.41 -15.47 -3.82
CA VAL A 145 1.62 -15.28 -4.65
C VAL A 145 1.84 -16.51 -5.52
N HIS A 146 2.15 -16.28 -6.77
CA HIS A 146 2.65 -17.30 -7.69
C HIS A 146 4.08 -16.99 -8.10
N LEU A 147 4.88 -18.03 -8.27
CA LEU A 147 6.23 -17.94 -8.78
C LEU A 147 6.25 -18.42 -10.23
N VAL A 148 6.82 -17.62 -11.12
CA VAL A 148 7.05 -17.95 -12.52
C VAL A 148 8.53 -17.85 -12.85
N ASP A 149 9.03 -18.72 -13.73
CA ASP A 149 10.45 -18.72 -14.07
C ASP A 149 10.77 -17.66 -15.13
N ALA A 150 9.78 -17.25 -15.93
CA ALA A 150 9.91 -16.16 -16.90
C ALA A 150 8.55 -15.55 -17.23
N LEU A 151 8.54 -14.26 -17.56
CA LEU A 151 7.35 -13.58 -18.08
C LEU A 151 7.28 -13.70 -19.59
N PRO A 152 6.08 -13.95 -20.16
CA PRO A 152 5.87 -13.85 -21.60
C PRO A 152 6.15 -12.45 -22.12
N ARG A 153 6.41 -12.33 -23.43
CA ARG A 153 6.77 -11.05 -24.05
C ARG A 153 5.68 -9.95 -23.91
N GLY A 154 4.42 -10.32 -23.94
CA GLY A 154 3.28 -9.40 -23.78
C GLY A 154 3.07 -8.41 -24.93
N GLU A 155 1.98 -7.64 -24.82
CA GLU A 155 1.60 -6.53 -25.70
C GLU A 155 2.15 -5.22 -25.12
N VAL A 156 2.78 -4.38 -25.95
CA VAL A 156 3.23 -3.04 -25.53
C VAL A 156 2.01 -2.13 -25.39
N ILE A 157 1.84 -1.54 -24.21
CA ILE A 157 0.72 -0.65 -23.87
C ILE A 157 1.18 0.75 -23.47
N GLY A 158 2.47 1.00 -23.35
CA GLY A 158 3.05 2.29 -23.01
C GLY A 158 4.57 2.29 -23.18
N ASP A 159 5.14 3.47 -23.29
CA ASP A 159 6.58 3.67 -23.42
C ASP A 159 7.30 3.82 -22.06
N SER A 160 8.60 4.15 -22.08
CA SER A 160 9.41 4.31 -20.88
C SER A 160 8.97 5.49 -19.99
N ASP A 161 8.35 6.53 -20.57
CA ASP A 161 7.83 7.66 -19.79
C ASP A 161 6.53 7.27 -19.10
N ASP A 162 5.68 6.48 -19.76
CA ASP A 162 4.47 5.88 -19.15
C ASP A 162 4.85 4.95 -17.99
N ALA A 163 5.85 4.07 -18.18
CA ALA A 163 6.33 3.19 -17.12
C ALA A 163 6.83 3.99 -15.91
N ARG A 164 7.61 5.03 -16.15
CA ARG A 164 8.10 5.93 -15.08
C ARG A 164 6.95 6.63 -14.36
N ALA A 165 5.94 7.09 -15.09
CA ALA A 165 4.75 7.72 -14.49
C ALA A 165 3.98 6.74 -13.61
N TRP A 166 3.77 5.50 -14.07
CA TRP A 166 3.10 4.47 -13.29
C TRP A 166 3.90 4.06 -12.05
N LEU A 167 5.20 3.88 -12.15
CA LEU A 167 6.07 3.55 -11.02
C LEU A 167 6.06 4.66 -9.96
N ARG A 168 6.08 5.93 -10.36
CA ARG A 168 5.95 7.08 -9.45
C ARG A 168 4.59 7.10 -8.76
N GLY A 169 3.51 6.97 -9.51
CA GLY A 169 2.16 6.90 -8.97
C GLY A 169 1.99 5.72 -8.01
N GLY A 170 2.46 4.55 -8.41
CA GLY A 170 2.43 3.34 -7.60
C GLY A 170 3.18 3.48 -6.27
N ALA A 171 4.35 4.14 -6.29
CA ALA A 171 5.12 4.43 -5.10
C ALA A 171 4.35 5.36 -4.13
N VAL A 172 3.68 6.40 -4.65
CA VAL A 172 2.85 7.32 -3.84
C VAL A 172 1.65 6.57 -3.24
N LEU A 173 0.89 5.82 -4.05
CA LEU A 173 -0.31 5.10 -3.57
C LEU A 173 0.02 3.99 -2.59
N THR A 174 1.11 3.24 -2.81
CA THR A 174 1.60 2.24 -1.86
C THR A 174 2.01 2.89 -0.54
N SER A 175 2.68 4.05 -0.60
CA SER A 175 3.04 4.81 0.60
C SER A 175 1.81 5.30 1.35
N ALA A 176 0.79 5.79 0.64
CA ALA A 176 -0.48 6.22 1.23
C ALA A 176 -1.19 5.04 1.93
N TYR A 177 -1.25 3.88 1.28
CA TYR A 177 -1.79 2.67 1.88
C TYR A 177 -1.04 2.29 3.17
N GLN A 178 0.30 2.34 3.16
CA GLN A 178 1.13 2.08 4.34
C GLN A 178 0.91 3.09 5.48
N VAL A 179 0.66 4.37 5.17
CA VAL A 179 0.28 5.39 6.16
C VAL A 179 -1.05 5.04 6.83
N GLY A 180 -2.05 4.62 6.06
CA GLY A 180 -3.32 4.13 6.59
C GLY A 180 -3.16 2.95 7.54
N MET A 181 -2.32 1.97 7.16
CA MET A 181 -1.98 0.83 8.01
C MET A 181 -1.32 1.28 9.32
N ALA A 182 -0.37 2.22 9.25
CA ALA A 182 0.32 2.74 10.43
C ALA A 182 -0.65 3.44 11.40
N ALA A 183 -1.62 4.20 10.87
CA ALA A 183 -2.67 4.85 11.65
C ALA A 183 -3.60 3.83 12.32
N ALA A 184 -4.03 2.79 11.61
CA ALA A 184 -4.85 1.72 12.17
C ALA A 184 -4.14 0.98 13.31
N CYS A 185 -2.84 0.74 13.19
CA CYS A 185 -2.04 0.15 14.26
C CYS A 185 -1.97 1.04 15.51
N VAL A 186 -1.89 2.37 15.36
CA VAL A 186 -1.96 3.33 16.49
C VAL A 186 -3.29 3.20 17.22
N GLU A 187 -4.38 3.17 16.46
CA GLU A 187 -5.73 3.09 17.03
C GLU A 187 -5.98 1.77 17.75
N ALA A 188 -5.62 0.65 17.11
CA ALA A 188 -5.76 -0.69 17.71
C ALA A 188 -4.95 -0.80 19.00
N ALA A 189 -3.68 -0.35 19.00
CA ALA A 189 -2.83 -0.38 20.18
C ALA A 189 -3.36 0.53 21.29
N THR A 190 -3.87 1.72 20.94
CA THR A 190 -4.42 2.67 21.91
C THR A 190 -5.71 2.13 22.53
N ALA A 191 -6.63 1.61 21.72
CA ALA A 191 -7.87 1.01 22.21
C ALA A 191 -7.57 -0.17 23.17
N TYR A 192 -6.68 -1.07 22.77
CA TYR A 192 -6.28 -2.19 23.63
C TYR A 192 -5.62 -1.71 24.93
N ALA A 193 -4.75 -0.70 24.88
CA ALA A 193 -4.08 -0.17 26.05
C ALA A 193 -5.02 0.51 27.06
N LEU A 194 -6.14 1.06 26.59
CA LEU A 194 -7.19 1.65 27.44
C LEU A 194 -8.06 0.58 28.09
N ASP A 195 -8.35 -0.52 27.39
CA ASP A 195 -9.22 -1.59 27.89
C ASP A 195 -8.49 -2.63 28.75
N ARG A 196 -7.32 -3.07 28.30
CA ARG A 196 -6.55 -4.14 28.96
C ARG A 196 -6.04 -3.70 30.32
N ARG A 197 -6.38 -4.46 31.36
CA ARG A 197 -5.96 -4.18 32.75
C ARG A 197 -4.89 -5.17 33.20
N GLN A 198 -3.87 -4.66 33.87
CA GLN A 198 -2.86 -5.39 34.62
C GLN A 198 -2.45 -4.57 35.86
N PHE A 199 -2.13 -5.24 36.95
CA PHE A 199 -1.80 -4.58 38.21
C PHE A 199 -2.89 -3.55 38.64
N ASP A 200 -4.16 -3.97 38.54
CA ASP A 200 -5.39 -3.22 38.90
C ASP A 200 -5.65 -1.93 38.11
N ARG A 201 -4.96 -1.70 36.99
CA ARG A 201 -5.14 -0.50 36.16
C ARG A 201 -4.97 -0.80 34.66
N PRO A 202 -5.49 0.07 33.76
CA PRO A 202 -5.25 -0.06 32.33
C PRO A 202 -3.75 -0.04 32.01
N ILE A 203 -3.31 -0.88 31.05
CA ILE A 203 -1.88 -0.91 30.67
C ILE A 203 -1.41 0.43 30.08
N GLY A 204 -2.28 1.20 29.44
CA GLY A 204 -1.99 2.54 28.94
C GLY A 204 -1.68 3.57 30.04
N SER A 205 -1.87 3.24 31.33
CA SER A 205 -1.43 4.09 32.44
C SER A 205 0.09 4.01 32.70
N PHE A 206 0.78 2.96 32.20
CA PHE A 206 2.21 2.79 32.39
C PHE A 206 3.01 3.65 31.40
N GLN A 207 4.07 4.32 31.88
CA GLN A 207 4.88 5.21 31.06
C GLN A 207 5.51 4.52 29.84
N ALA A 208 5.98 3.28 30.00
CA ALA A 208 6.55 2.54 28.88
C ALA A 208 5.56 2.35 27.72
N VAL A 209 4.30 2.03 28.03
CA VAL A 209 3.24 1.91 27.00
C VAL A 209 2.91 3.27 26.38
N LYS A 210 2.83 4.33 27.20
CA LYS A 210 2.61 5.70 26.70
C LYS A 210 3.70 6.15 25.71
N HIS A 211 4.96 5.84 25.99
CA HIS A 211 6.06 6.18 25.09
C HIS A 211 5.95 5.42 23.77
N ILE A 212 5.64 4.12 23.80
CA ILE A 212 5.41 3.34 22.58
C ILE A 212 4.30 3.98 21.74
N LEU A 213 3.15 4.27 22.35
CA LEU A 213 2.02 4.88 21.63
C LEU A 213 2.35 6.28 21.08
N ALA A 214 3.09 7.09 21.83
CA ALA A 214 3.52 8.41 21.37
C ALA A 214 4.47 8.32 20.16
N ASP A 215 5.45 7.40 20.20
CA ASP A 215 6.37 7.16 19.09
C ASP A 215 5.63 6.64 17.84
N MET A 216 4.61 5.80 18.02
CA MET A 216 3.75 5.32 16.94
C MET A 216 3.00 6.47 16.25
N VAL A 217 2.43 7.40 17.03
CA VAL A 217 1.74 8.59 16.48
C VAL A 217 2.71 9.46 15.70
N VAL A 218 3.90 9.76 16.25
CA VAL A 218 4.90 10.61 15.58
C VAL A 218 5.31 10.00 14.23
N ARG A 219 5.58 8.68 14.18
CA ARG A 219 5.94 8.01 12.91
C ARG A 219 4.82 8.09 11.87
N ALA A 220 3.56 7.83 12.29
CA ALA A 220 2.42 7.88 11.38
C ALA A 220 2.21 9.30 10.81
N GLU A 221 2.30 10.34 11.65
CA GLU A 221 2.12 11.73 11.22
C GLU A 221 3.26 12.22 10.32
N LEU A 222 4.51 11.87 10.62
CA LEU A 222 5.65 12.19 9.75
C LEU A 222 5.52 11.53 8.38
N ALA A 223 5.13 10.25 8.35
CA ALA A 223 4.92 9.52 7.11
C ALA A 223 3.75 10.12 6.31
N ARG A 224 2.65 10.47 6.96
CA ARG A 224 1.50 11.12 6.33
C ARG A 224 1.91 12.43 5.66
N ALA A 225 2.58 13.32 6.38
CA ALA A 225 3.03 14.60 5.83
C ALA A 225 3.97 14.43 4.62
N ALA A 226 4.86 13.42 4.65
CA ALA A 226 5.75 13.13 3.53
C ALA A 226 4.99 12.59 2.31
N VAL A 227 3.98 11.72 2.52
CA VAL A 227 3.15 11.18 1.44
C VAL A 227 2.27 12.26 0.82
N ASP A 228 1.66 13.12 1.64
CA ASP A 228 0.87 14.26 1.17
C ASP A 228 1.74 15.20 0.31
N ALA A 229 2.97 15.49 0.77
CA ALA A 229 3.93 16.30 0.00
C ALA A 229 4.33 15.63 -1.32
N ALA A 230 4.55 14.31 -1.34
CA ALA A 230 4.89 13.58 -2.56
C ALA A 230 3.73 13.57 -3.56
N ALA A 231 2.50 13.38 -3.09
CA ALA A 231 1.31 13.39 -3.93
C ALA A 231 1.10 14.77 -4.57
N VAL A 232 1.17 15.85 -3.80
CA VAL A 232 1.06 17.23 -4.30
C VAL A 232 2.20 17.56 -5.27
N THR A 233 3.43 17.11 -5.00
CA THR A 233 4.58 17.35 -5.91
C THR A 233 4.42 16.55 -7.21
N LEU A 234 3.79 15.39 -7.16
CA LEU A 234 3.49 14.60 -8.36
C LEU A 234 2.35 15.24 -9.21
N ASP A 235 1.40 15.90 -8.56
CA ASP A 235 0.33 16.68 -9.24
C ASP A 235 0.89 17.98 -9.86
N ASP A 236 1.81 18.66 -9.18
CA ASP A 236 2.46 19.88 -9.63
C ASP A 236 3.99 19.80 -9.47
N PRO A 237 4.70 19.31 -10.50
CA PRO A 237 6.17 19.20 -10.46
C PRO A 237 6.92 20.53 -10.32
N ALA A 238 6.24 21.69 -10.46
CA ALA A 238 6.85 22.98 -10.26
C ALA A 238 7.12 23.33 -8.79
N VAL A 239 6.48 22.62 -7.86
CA VAL A 239 6.61 22.90 -6.41
C VAL A 239 7.78 22.18 -5.75
N GLY A 240 8.41 21.20 -6.42
CA GLY A 240 9.52 20.45 -5.84
C GLY A 240 10.11 19.38 -6.75
N ASP A 241 11.09 18.67 -6.22
CA ASP A 241 11.70 17.51 -6.87
C ASP A 241 10.83 16.26 -6.60
N VAL A 242 10.20 15.76 -7.67
CA VAL A 242 9.26 14.63 -7.63
C VAL A 242 9.91 13.36 -7.10
N ASP A 243 11.08 12.99 -7.61
CA ASP A 243 11.74 11.73 -7.25
C ASP A 243 12.25 11.77 -5.80
N ARG A 244 12.71 12.94 -5.35
CA ARG A 244 13.10 13.16 -3.97
C ARG A 244 11.92 13.08 -3.01
N ALA A 245 10.79 13.70 -3.37
CA ALA A 245 9.58 13.67 -2.54
C ALA A 245 9.03 12.25 -2.41
N ILE A 246 8.93 11.51 -3.52
CA ILE A 246 8.48 10.12 -3.55
C ILE A 246 9.41 9.22 -2.74
N SER A 247 10.73 9.36 -2.91
CA SER A 247 11.70 8.54 -2.17
C SER A 247 11.62 8.79 -0.66
N GLY A 248 11.46 10.04 -0.24
CA GLY A 248 11.24 10.38 1.16
C GLY A 248 9.95 9.77 1.73
N ALA A 249 8.86 9.86 0.98
CA ALA A 249 7.57 9.27 1.34
C ALA A 249 7.65 7.74 1.48
N ARG A 250 8.29 7.04 0.52
CA ARG A 250 8.47 5.58 0.55
C ARG A 250 9.25 5.12 1.78
N ILE A 251 10.35 5.81 2.13
CA ILE A 251 11.15 5.48 3.30
C ILE A 251 10.33 5.64 4.58
N LEU A 252 9.70 6.81 4.78
CA LEU A 252 8.98 7.10 6.00
C LEU A 252 7.70 6.28 6.15
N ALA A 253 6.93 6.06 5.07
CA ALA A 253 5.72 5.26 5.10
C ALA A 253 6.02 3.78 5.39
N THR A 254 7.05 3.21 4.76
CA THR A 254 7.48 1.84 5.03
C THR A 254 7.96 1.68 6.47
N GLU A 255 8.76 2.62 6.98
CA GLU A 255 9.22 2.60 8.37
C GLU A 255 8.03 2.68 9.35
N ALA A 256 7.08 3.59 9.10
CA ALA A 256 5.90 3.76 9.93
C ALA A 256 5.03 2.49 9.95
N ALA A 257 4.73 1.91 8.78
CA ALA A 257 3.93 0.69 8.70
C ALA A 257 4.58 -0.48 9.44
N LEU A 258 5.87 -0.73 9.20
CA LEU A 258 6.60 -1.84 9.82
C LEU A 258 6.74 -1.67 11.33
N LYS A 259 7.18 -0.48 11.80
CA LYS A 259 7.43 -0.25 13.22
C LYS A 259 6.13 -0.14 14.00
N ASN A 260 5.10 0.54 13.47
CA ASN A 260 3.82 0.65 14.15
C ASN A 260 3.10 -0.70 14.25
N ALA A 261 3.18 -1.55 13.23
CA ALA A 261 2.64 -2.90 13.31
C ALA A 261 3.36 -3.75 14.39
N LYS A 262 4.69 -3.68 14.47
CA LYS A 262 5.47 -4.36 15.53
C LYS A 262 5.13 -3.82 16.92
N ASP A 263 5.04 -2.52 17.08
CA ASP A 263 4.73 -1.87 18.36
C ASP A 263 3.28 -2.17 18.78
N SER A 264 2.33 -2.21 17.84
CA SER A 264 0.96 -2.64 18.11
C SER A 264 0.93 -4.08 18.63
N MET A 265 1.64 -5.00 17.96
CA MET A 265 1.78 -6.39 18.45
C MET A 265 2.43 -6.43 19.84
N GLN A 266 3.45 -5.62 20.10
CA GLN A 266 4.10 -5.53 21.42
C GLN A 266 3.13 -5.06 22.50
N VAL A 267 2.29 -4.07 22.23
CA VAL A 267 1.26 -3.58 23.17
C VAL A 267 0.21 -4.65 23.45
N HIS A 268 -0.18 -5.46 22.45
CA HIS A 268 -1.09 -6.60 22.62
C HIS A 268 -0.43 -7.79 23.36
N GLY A 269 0.90 -7.80 23.47
CA GLY A 269 1.64 -8.90 24.12
C GLY A 269 1.44 -10.23 23.38
N GLY A 270 1.27 -11.32 24.12
CA GLY A 270 1.07 -12.65 23.53
C GLY A 270 -0.11 -12.75 22.57
N MET A 271 -1.18 -11.98 22.82
CA MET A 271 -2.35 -11.92 21.93
C MET A 271 -1.99 -11.42 20.53
N GLY A 272 -1.03 -10.50 20.40
CA GLY A 272 -0.61 -9.93 19.12
C GLY A 272 -0.04 -10.94 18.12
N PHE A 273 0.32 -12.15 18.58
CA PHE A 273 0.82 -13.24 17.74
C PHE A 273 -0.23 -14.31 17.42
N THR A 274 -1.44 -14.15 17.94
CA THR A 274 -2.54 -15.11 17.74
C THR A 274 -3.50 -14.67 16.65
N TRP A 275 -4.26 -15.62 16.11
CA TRP A 275 -5.34 -15.33 15.17
C TRP A 275 -6.60 -14.71 15.81
N GLU A 276 -6.58 -14.48 17.13
CA GLU A 276 -7.68 -13.84 17.87
C GLU A 276 -7.70 -12.32 17.64
N VAL A 277 -6.55 -11.71 17.26
CA VAL A 277 -6.43 -10.29 16.92
C VAL A 277 -5.74 -10.10 15.58
N ASP A 278 -6.10 -9.03 14.87
CA ASP A 278 -5.71 -8.82 13.48
C ASP A 278 -4.39 -8.05 13.29
N VAL A 279 -3.79 -7.57 14.37
CA VAL A 279 -2.61 -6.68 14.29
C VAL A 279 -1.41 -7.30 13.58
N HIS A 280 -1.25 -8.64 13.63
CA HIS A 280 -0.19 -9.34 12.91
C HIS A 280 -0.36 -9.30 11.38
N LEU A 281 -1.59 -9.13 10.87
CA LEU A 281 -1.86 -9.03 9.43
C LEU A 281 -1.27 -7.73 8.87
N TYR A 282 -1.34 -6.62 9.62
CA TYR A 282 -0.70 -5.36 9.23
C TYR A 282 0.81 -5.51 9.08
N LEU A 283 1.47 -6.27 9.97
CA LEU A 283 2.92 -6.50 9.86
C LEU A 283 3.26 -7.34 8.61
N LYS A 284 2.49 -8.40 8.36
CA LYS A 284 2.69 -9.27 7.19
C LYS A 284 2.50 -8.49 5.88
N ARG A 285 1.43 -7.70 5.77
CA ARG A 285 1.18 -6.82 4.62
C ARG A 285 2.29 -5.77 4.48
N ALA A 286 2.77 -5.17 5.57
CA ALA A 286 3.84 -4.17 5.52
C ALA A 286 5.15 -4.74 4.96
N TRP A 287 5.48 -6.01 5.24
CA TRP A 287 6.65 -6.67 4.66
C TRP A 287 6.52 -6.85 3.15
N ILE A 288 5.35 -7.27 2.65
CA ILE A 288 5.11 -7.42 1.22
C ILE A 288 5.18 -6.05 0.52
N LEU A 289 4.47 -5.05 1.04
CA LEU A 289 4.46 -3.71 0.45
C LEU A 289 5.83 -3.01 0.47
N ASN A 290 6.78 -3.44 1.30
CA ASN A 290 8.14 -2.91 1.24
C ASN A 290 8.87 -3.31 -0.05
N THR A 291 8.43 -4.35 -0.75
CA THR A 291 9.04 -4.78 -2.02
C THR A 291 8.39 -4.15 -3.26
N ALA A 292 7.19 -3.58 -3.12
CA ALA A 292 6.45 -2.98 -4.23
C ALA A 292 6.92 -1.54 -4.52
N PHE A 293 7.02 -1.18 -5.79
CA PHE A 293 7.41 0.15 -6.29
C PHE A 293 8.71 0.68 -5.68
N GLY A 294 9.70 -0.21 -5.62
CA GLY A 294 11.00 0.02 -5.02
C GLY A 294 11.01 -0.15 -3.49
N THR A 295 12.06 -0.80 -2.98
CA THR A 295 12.26 -0.95 -1.53
C THR A 295 12.65 0.38 -0.87
N ALA A 296 12.40 0.52 0.44
CA ALA A 296 12.88 1.68 1.19
C ALA A 296 14.40 1.87 1.08
N SER A 297 15.18 0.77 0.96
CA SER A 297 16.63 0.84 0.74
C SER A 297 16.97 1.40 -0.65
N ALA A 298 16.28 0.95 -1.71
CA ALA A 298 16.51 1.46 -3.05
C ALA A 298 16.20 2.96 -3.16
N HIS A 299 15.12 3.41 -2.50
CA HIS A 299 14.80 4.84 -2.41
C HIS A 299 15.82 5.63 -1.59
N ALA A 300 16.40 5.07 -0.52
CA ALA A 300 17.46 5.70 0.23
C ALA A 300 18.76 5.84 -0.60
N ASP A 301 19.11 4.82 -1.39
CA ASP A 301 20.24 4.85 -2.29
C ASP A 301 20.04 5.91 -3.41
N ALA A 302 18.82 6.02 -3.94
CA ALA A 302 18.47 7.05 -4.92
C ALA A 302 18.62 8.47 -4.35
N LEU A 303 18.14 8.70 -3.11
CA LEU A 303 18.33 9.98 -2.42
C LEU A 303 19.82 10.30 -2.19
N ALA A 304 20.60 9.32 -1.72
CA ALA A 304 22.03 9.49 -1.48
C ALA A 304 22.79 9.87 -2.76
N ALA A 305 22.46 9.22 -3.88
CA ALA A 305 23.03 9.54 -5.20
C ALA A 305 22.68 10.97 -5.68
N GLY A 306 21.54 11.51 -5.26
CA GLY A 306 21.11 12.88 -5.56
C GLY A 306 21.77 13.98 -4.71
N LEU A 307 22.32 13.64 -3.53
CA LEU A 307 22.95 14.63 -2.63
C LEU A 307 24.32 15.13 -3.11
N GLY A 308 24.92 14.45 -4.07
CA GLY A 308 26.25 14.81 -4.63
C GLY A 308 26.19 15.64 -5.91
N ARG A 309 25.00 16.08 -6.32
CA ARG A 309 24.77 16.92 -7.51
C ARG A 309 24.18 18.23 -7.07
#